data_529cd8f879b52be2e0b441bf9d23d097
#
_entry.id   529cd8f879b52be2e0b441bf9d23d097
#
_cell.length_a   1.000
_cell.length_b   1.000
_cell.length_c   1.000
_cell.angle_alpha   90.00
_cell.angle_beta   90.00
_cell.angle_gamma   90.00
#
_symmetry.space_group_name_H-M   'P 1'
#
loop_
_entity.id
_entity.type
_entity.pdbx_description
1 polymer ?
#
loop_
_entity_poly.entity_id
_entity_poly.type
_entity_poly.pdbx_seq_one_letter_code
_entity_poly.pdbx_strand_id
1 'polypeptide(L)'
;MRSQLLDGSTLHGPESHGILLGHVYGFAEHSRYAGEEIMEKEPTQTNVDRMWKFARTFAEKSGTAFHPSPGVTEVVVKGLALHQDELGKPLCPCNFYPDKAEEAKKRRWICACDEMQTYKYCHCLLFVRSDGLPITEYLPEDHEGRQIYGLVTDPTPDKGRALRHKAGKPSEE
;
A
#
# COMPACT_ATOMS: atom_id res chain seq x y z
N MET A 1 -24.20 -57.81 -29.36
CA MET A 1 -24.34 -58.94 -28.42
C MET A 1 -24.42 -58.37 -27.02
N ARG A 2 -25.62 -58.52 -26.50
CA ARG A 2 -26.09 -58.77 -25.11
C ARG A 2 -25.57 -57.83 -24.06
N SER A 3 -26.43 -56.90 -23.55
CA SER A 3 -27.61 -57.16 -22.66
C SER A 3 -27.22 -57.63 -21.27
N GLN A 4 -27.58 -56.88 -20.29
CA GLN A 4 -28.60 -57.04 -19.23
C GLN A 4 -28.19 -56.15 -18.05
N LEU A 5 -28.91 -55.17 -17.62
CA LEU A 5 -30.20 -55.10 -16.92
C LEU A 5 -30.27 -55.93 -15.62
N LEU A 6 -30.84 -55.23 -14.69
CA LEU A 6 -31.65 -55.58 -13.53
C LEU A 6 -30.97 -55.24 -12.22
N ASP A 7 -31.53 -54.66 -11.30
CA ASP A 7 -32.85 -54.36 -10.72
C ASP A 7 -32.53 -54.13 -9.23
N GLY A 8 -32.99 -53.21 -8.58
CA GLY A 8 -34.29 -53.00 -8.00
C GLY A 8 -34.31 -53.31 -6.52
N SER A 9 -35.10 -52.57 -5.83
CA SER A 9 -35.72 -52.82 -4.52
C SER A 9 -35.10 -52.06 -3.32
N THR A 10 -35.77 -51.05 -2.95
CA THR A 10 -36.91 -50.77 -2.05
C THR A 10 -36.60 -50.85 -0.56
N LEU A 11 -36.87 -49.68 0.04
CA LEU A 11 -37.63 -49.44 1.27
C LEU A 11 -37.22 -50.17 2.56
N HIS A 12 -36.93 -49.40 3.56
CA HIS A 12 -37.70 -49.40 4.82
C HIS A 12 -37.10 -48.32 5.76
N GLY A 13 -37.88 -47.35 6.13
CA GLY A 13 -37.71 -46.68 7.39
C GLY A 13 -38.40 -47.55 8.48
N PRO A 14 -38.18 -47.29 9.72
CA PRO A 14 -39.11 -46.45 10.48
C PRO A 14 -38.47 -45.56 11.58
N GLU A 15 -39.17 -44.49 11.81
CA GLU A 15 -39.74 -43.96 13.05
C GLU A 15 -38.83 -43.75 14.27
N SER A 16 -38.77 -42.45 14.57
CA SER A 16 -39.01 -41.82 15.87
C SER A 16 -38.58 -42.54 17.13
N HIS A 17 -37.82 -41.83 17.92
CA HIS A 17 -38.01 -41.51 19.34
C HIS A 17 -37.06 -40.35 19.65
N GLY A 18 -37.47 -39.29 19.91
CA GLY A 18 -37.79 -38.28 20.83
C GLY A 18 -36.97 -38.32 22.13
N ILE A 19 -36.70 -37.13 22.57
CA ILE A 19 -36.43 -36.60 23.92
C ILE A 19 -35.18 -35.74 23.91
N LEU A 20 -35.39 -34.41 23.79
CA LEU A 20 -35.42 -33.40 24.85
C LEU A 20 -34.09 -33.11 25.56
N LEU A 21 -33.91 -31.83 25.70
CA LEU A 21 -33.04 -31.03 26.56
C LEU A 21 -31.74 -30.64 25.85
N GLY A 22 -31.64 -29.45 25.28
CA GLY A 22 -31.75 -28.21 26.05
C GLY A 22 -30.37 -27.80 26.50
N HIS A 23 -29.60 -27.22 25.57
CA HIS A 23 -28.63 -26.20 25.93
C HIS A 23 -28.64 -25.17 24.83
N VAL A 24 -29.53 -24.23 24.99
CA VAL A 24 -29.43 -22.91 24.36
C VAL A 24 -28.19 -22.24 24.95
N TYR A 25 -27.03 -22.46 24.33
CA TYR A 25 -25.95 -21.52 24.51
C TYR A 25 -26.35 -20.24 23.81
N GLY A 26 -26.77 -19.29 24.62
CA GLY A 26 -27.06 -17.96 24.22
C GLY A 26 -25.86 -17.31 23.56
N PHE A 27 -25.87 -17.25 22.25
CA PHE A 27 -25.09 -16.33 21.47
C PHE A 27 -25.81 -14.97 21.40
N ALA A 28 -26.01 -14.41 22.57
CA ALA A 28 -26.52 -13.05 22.71
C ALA A 28 -25.62 -12.33 23.71
N GLU A 29 -24.48 -11.88 23.27
CA GLU A 29 -23.75 -10.75 23.89
C GLU A 29 -22.36 -10.59 23.27
N HIS A 30 -22.27 -10.23 22.00
CA HIS A 30 -21.11 -9.50 21.47
C HIS A 30 -21.49 -8.66 20.26
N SER A 31 -22.68 -8.06 20.31
CA SER A 31 -23.03 -7.01 19.36
C SER A 31 -22.97 -5.65 20.08
N ARG A 32 -21.78 -5.30 20.56
CA ARG A 32 -21.48 -3.91 20.99
C ARG A 32 -20.24 -3.37 20.28
N TYR A 33 -20.03 -3.79 19.05
CA TYR A 33 -19.41 -2.89 18.09
C TYR A 33 -20.55 -2.15 17.39
N ALA A 34 -21.14 -1.21 18.13
CA ALA A 34 -21.92 -0.16 17.52
C ALA A 34 -21.02 0.45 16.46
N GLY A 35 -21.50 0.41 15.21
CA GLY A 35 -20.82 0.99 14.08
C GLY A 35 -20.51 2.46 14.30
N GLU A 36 -19.33 2.76 14.78
CA GLU A 36 -18.64 3.94 14.31
C GLU A 36 -18.36 3.62 12.84
N GLU A 37 -19.19 4.12 11.95
CA GLU A 37 -18.82 4.36 10.57
C GLU A 37 -17.51 5.13 10.67
N ILE A 38 -16.41 4.44 10.44
CA ILE A 38 -15.13 5.09 10.20
C ILE A 38 -15.38 5.81 8.88
N MET A 39 -15.84 7.05 8.96
CA MET A 39 -15.90 7.96 7.82
C MET A 39 -14.46 8.10 7.38
N GLU A 40 -14.08 7.30 6.38
CA GLU A 40 -12.78 7.38 5.74
C GLU A 40 -12.70 8.80 5.18
N LYS A 41 -11.87 9.62 5.82
CA LYS A 41 -11.73 11.03 5.46
C LYS A 41 -11.13 11.12 4.07
N GLU A 42 -11.94 11.57 3.12
CA GLU A 42 -11.49 11.79 1.74
C GLU A 42 -10.71 13.11 1.64
N PRO A 43 -9.61 13.13 0.87
CA PRO A 43 -8.87 14.36 0.63
C PRO A 43 -9.66 15.32 -0.26
N THR A 44 -9.35 16.63 -0.15
CA THR A 44 -9.92 17.61 -1.05
C THR A 44 -9.45 17.39 -2.49
N GLN A 45 -10.35 17.56 -3.46
CA GLN A 45 -10.02 17.38 -4.88
C GLN A 45 -8.88 18.30 -5.32
N THR A 46 -8.82 19.51 -4.79
CA THR A 46 -7.73 20.46 -5.05
C THR A 46 -6.36 19.89 -4.69
N ASN A 47 -6.25 19.22 -3.53
CA ASN A 47 -4.99 18.62 -3.12
C ASN A 47 -4.71 17.30 -3.84
N VAL A 48 -5.73 16.54 -4.24
CA VAL A 48 -5.57 15.40 -5.15
C VAL A 48 -4.95 15.85 -6.47
N ASP A 49 -5.51 16.88 -7.11
CA ASP A 49 -5.00 17.40 -8.38
C ASP A 49 -3.57 17.96 -8.24
N ARG A 50 -3.29 18.64 -7.12
CA ARG A 50 -1.95 19.13 -6.80
C ARG A 50 -0.94 17.98 -6.68
N MET A 51 -1.29 16.92 -5.99
CA MET A 51 -0.41 15.76 -5.81
C MET A 51 -0.22 14.98 -7.12
N TRP A 52 -1.23 14.85 -7.96
CA TRP A 52 -1.07 14.31 -9.30
C TRP A 52 -0.11 15.12 -10.16
N LYS A 53 -0.27 16.43 -10.17
CA LYS A 53 0.64 17.33 -10.90
C LYS A 53 2.08 17.21 -10.42
N PHE A 54 2.26 17.20 -9.09
CA PHE A 54 3.57 17.01 -8.47
C PHE A 54 4.16 15.65 -8.88
N ALA A 55 3.42 14.56 -8.72
CA ALA A 55 3.90 13.22 -8.99
C ALA A 55 4.33 13.04 -10.46
N ARG A 56 3.53 13.50 -11.42
CA ARG A 56 3.87 13.47 -12.85
C ARG A 56 5.15 14.23 -13.15
N THR A 57 5.24 15.47 -12.65
CA THR A 57 6.43 16.30 -12.86
C THR A 57 7.68 15.69 -12.26
N PHE A 58 7.55 15.07 -11.07
CA PHE A 58 8.67 14.44 -10.41
C PHE A 58 9.11 13.15 -11.13
N ALA A 59 8.18 12.30 -11.54
CA ALA A 59 8.47 11.09 -12.30
C ALA A 59 9.24 11.43 -13.60
N GLU A 60 8.78 12.41 -14.35
CA GLU A 60 9.45 12.87 -15.57
C GLU A 60 10.90 13.34 -15.32
N LYS A 61 11.09 14.18 -14.30
CA LYS A 61 12.41 14.73 -13.94
C LYS A 61 13.37 13.67 -13.39
N SER A 62 12.85 12.70 -12.64
CA SER A 62 13.65 11.62 -12.06
C SER A 62 13.88 10.46 -13.03
N GLY A 63 13.18 10.41 -14.16
CA GLY A 63 13.24 9.31 -15.11
C GLY A 63 12.63 8.03 -14.57
N THR A 64 11.66 8.14 -13.66
CA THR A 64 10.89 7.03 -13.13
C THR A 64 9.52 6.95 -13.80
N ALA A 65 8.78 5.89 -13.54
CA ALA A 65 7.41 5.68 -13.94
C ALA A 65 6.51 5.51 -12.72
N PHE A 66 5.22 5.52 -12.92
CA PHE A 66 4.27 5.07 -11.91
C PHE A 66 4.17 3.54 -11.89
N HIS A 67 3.73 3.01 -10.77
CA HIS A 67 3.50 1.58 -10.63
C HIS A 67 2.48 1.09 -11.66
N PRO A 68 2.75 -0.02 -12.40
CA PRO A 68 1.88 -0.47 -13.48
C PRO A 68 0.56 -1.09 -13.00
N SER A 69 0.49 -1.55 -11.75
CA SER A 69 -0.75 -2.10 -11.19
C SER A 69 -1.77 -1.01 -10.92
N PRO A 70 -3.02 -1.20 -11.38
CA PRO A 70 -4.09 -0.26 -11.12
C PRO A 70 -4.28 0.03 -9.63
N GLY A 71 -4.52 1.27 -9.30
CA GLY A 71 -4.86 1.69 -7.94
C GLY A 71 -3.66 1.99 -7.02
N VAL A 72 -2.47 1.39 -7.21
CA VAL A 72 -1.31 1.66 -6.35
C VAL A 72 -0.96 3.15 -6.34
N THR A 73 -0.79 3.75 -7.51
CA THR A 73 -0.50 5.18 -7.66
C THR A 73 -1.61 6.05 -7.08
N GLU A 74 -2.87 5.68 -7.33
CA GLU A 74 -4.04 6.44 -6.86
C GLU A 74 -4.13 6.46 -5.35
N VAL A 75 -3.96 5.31 -4.70
CA VAL A 75 -3.98 5.21 -3.23
C VAL A 75 -2.88 6.05 -2.60
N VAL A 76 -1.67 6.01 -3.15
CA VAL A 76 -0.56 6.81 -2.63
C VAL A 76 -0.81 8.31 -2.85
N VAL A 77 -1.29 8.71 -4.02
CA VAL A 77 -1.60 10.12 -4.32
C VAL A 77 -2.72 10.65 -3.41
N LYS A 78 -3.78 9.86 -3.17
CA LYS A 78 -4.84 10.21 -2.23
C LYS A 78 -4.30 10.34 -0.80
N GLY A 79 -3.45 9.43 -0.35
CA GLY A 79 -2.82 9.51 0.97
C GLY A 79 -1.93 10.74 1.14
N LEU A 80 -1.17 11.12 0.10
CA LEU A 80 -0.40 12.36 0.10
C LEU A 80 -1.29 13.60 0.16
N ALA A 81 -2.41 13.59 -0.57
CA ALA A 81 -3.38 14.67 -0.58
C ALA A 81 -4.07 14.82 0.79
N LEU A 82 -4.42 13.70 1.42
CA LEU A 82 -5.00 13.69 2.76
C LEU A 82 -4.03 14.29 3.79
N HIS A 83 -2.77 13.87 3.77
CA HIS A 83 -1.75 14.46 4.65
C HIS A 83 -1.50 15.94 4.32
N GLN A 84 -1.62 16.34 3.06
CA GLN A 84 -1.54 17.76 2.68
C GLN A 84 -2.71 18.56 3.29
N ASP A 85 -3.93 18.00 3.33
CA ASP A 85 -5.09 18.62 3.96
C ASP A 85 -4.93 18.72 5.48
N GLU A 86 -4.41 17.67 6.12
CA GLU A 86 -4.33 17.56 7.58
C GLU A 86 -3.12 18.30 8.17
N LEU A 87 -1.98 18.22 7.50
CA LEU A 87 -0.69 18.63 8.05
C LEU A 87 -0.07 19.80 7.28
N GLY A 88 -0.68 20.24 6.19
CA GLY A 88 -0.14 21.23 5.28
C GLY A 88 1.09 20.75 4.48
N LYS A 89 1.42 19.46 4.56
CA LYS A 89 2.56 18.86 3.88
C LYS A 89 2.24 17.44 3.42
N PRO A 90 2.73 16.99 2.23
CA PRO A 90 2.50 15.66 1.70
C PRO A 90 3.41 14.63 2.37
N LEU A 91 3.14 14.30 3.63
CA LEU A 91 3.85 13.25 4.37
C LEU A 91 3.61 11.90 3.69
N CYS A 92 4.66 11.06 3.57
CA CYS A 92 4.57 9.75 2.92
C CYS A 92 3.51 8.86 3.59
N PRO A 93 2.50 8.33 2.86
CA PRO A 93 1.42 7.56 3.49
C PRO A 93 1.82 6.11 3.82
N CYS A 94 2.96 5.63 3.30
CA CYS A 94 3.36 4.23 3.41
C CYS A 94 4.23 3.92 4.63
N ASN A 95 4.33 4.86 5.57
CA ASN A 95 5.07 4.67 6.80
C ASN A 95 4.16 4.87 8.02
N PHE A 96 4.49 4.22 9.12
CA PHE A 96 3.82 4.41 10.39
C PHE A 96 4.50 5.54 11.17
N TYR A 97 3.70 6.46 11.67
CA TYR A 97 4.16 7.59 12.46
C TYR A 97 3.43 7.62 13.80
N PRO A 98 4.14 7.50 14.93
CA PRO A 98 3.53 7.71 16.24
C PRO A 98 2.89 9.09 16.40
N ASP A 99 3.53 10.12 15.84
CA ASP A 99 3.04 11.49 15.78
C ASP A 99 3.28 12.06 14.37
N LYS A 100 2.23 12.09 13.56
CA LYS A 100 2.29 12.63 12.19
C LYS A 100 2.62 14.11 12.15
N ALA A 101 2.12 14.89 13.13
CA ALA A 101 2.31 16.33 13.14
C ALA A 101 3.75 16.70 13.46
N GLU A 102 4.39 16.00 14.39
CA GLU A 102 5.81 16.17 14.66
C GLU A 102 6.68 15.68 13.50
N GLU A 103 6.32 14.55 12.87
CA GLU A 103 7.07 14.04 11.73
C GLU A 103 6.96 14.96 10.51
N ALA A 104 5.80 15.58 10.29
CA ALA A 104 5.62 16.55 9.21
C ALA A 104 6.47 17.83 9.38
N LYS A 105 6.98 18.13 10.55
CA LYS A 105 7.94 19.24 10.76
C LYS A 105 9.33 18.90 10.22
N LYS A 106 9.67 17.61 10.16
CA LYS A 106 10.91 17.10 9.61
C LYS A 106 10.80 16.94 8.10
N ARG A 107 11.94 17.05 7.39
CA ARG A 107 11.95 16.91 5.91
C ARG A 107 11.94 15.47 5.44
N ARG A 108 12.43 14.55 6.27
CA ARG A 108 12.79 13.18 5.93
C ARG A 108 11.72 12.44 5.11
N TRP A 109 10.47 12.47 5.55
CA TRP A 109 9.36 11.73 4.94
C TRP A 109 8.40 12.57 4.11
N ILE A 110 8.70 13.84 3.87
CA ILE A 110 7.90 14.66 2.97
C ILE A 110 8.18 14.25 1.52
N CYS A 111 7.15 13.92 0.76
CA CYS A 111 7.27 13.46 -0.64
C CYS A 111 7.78 14.59 -1.57
N ALA A 112 8.79 14.32 -2.40
CA ALA A 112 9.60 13.12 -2.49
C ALA A 112 10.59 13.09 -1.32
N CYS A 113 10.56 11.97 -0.57
CA CYS A 113 11.32 11.80 0.66
C CYS A 113 12.84 11.76 0.44
N ASP A 114 13.60 11.80 1.52
CA ASP A 114 15.06 11.81 1.44
C ASP A 114 15.62 10.56 0.75
N GLU A 115 15.03 9.39 0.97
CA GLU A 115 15.44 8.16 0.28
C GLU A 115 15.23 8.25 -1.24
N MET A 116 14.08 8.80 -1.67
CA MET A 116 13.83 9.02 -3.08
C MET A 116 14.79 10.04 -3.69
N GLN A 117 15.18 11.07 -2.96
CA GLN A 117 16.10 12.08 -3.43
C GLN A 117 17.56 11.62 -3.41
N THR A 118 17.96 10.82 -2.43
CA THR A 118 19.33 10.34 -2.26
C THR A 118 19.61 9.09 -3.09
N TYR A 119 18.71 8.12 -3.05
CA TYR A 119 18.92 6.79 -3.61
C TYR A 119 18.00 6.48 -4.79
N LYS A 120 17.11 7.39 -5.15
CA LYS A 120 16.07 7.12 -6.15
C LYS A 120 15.13 5.96 -5.77
N TYR A 121 15.09 5.62 -4.50
CA TYR A 121 14.27 4.57 -3.94
C TYR A 121 12.97 5.14 -3.37
N CYS A 122 11.82 4.64 -3.86
CA CYS A 122 10.51 5.05 -3.39
C CYS A 122 9.86 3.92 -2.58
N HIS A 123 9.80 4.08 -1.27
CA HIS A 123 9.21 3.12 -0.35
C HIS A 123 7.71 2.86 -0.65
N CYS A 124 6.99 3.88 -1.11
CA CYS A 124 5.58 3.76 -1.51
C CYS A 124 5.34 3.15 -2.89
N LEU A 125 6.38 2.80 -3.63
CA LEU A 125 6.30 2.35 -5.02
C LEU A 125 5.56 3.34 -5.97
N LEU A 126 5.45 4.61 -5.57
CA LEU A 126 4.89 5.67 -6.43
C LEU A 126 5.80 5.95 -7.61
N PHE A 127 7.12 5.93 -7.37
CA PHE A 127 8.16 6.20 -8.36
C PHE A 127 9.03 4.95 -8.53
N VAL A 128 8.78 4.24 -9.61
CA VAL A 128 9.40 2.94 -9.90
C VAL A 128 9.94 2.89 -11.32
N ARG A 129 10.56 1.79 -11.71
CA ARG A 129 10.81 1.46 -13.11
C ARG A 129 9.49 1.15 -13.84
N SER A 130 9.53 1.15 -15.15
CA SER A 130 8.36 0.83 -15.99
C SER A 130 7.80 -0.59 -15.77
N ASP A 131 8.60 -1.49 -15.21
CA ASP A 131 8.19 -2.85 -14.82
C ASP A 131 7.60 -2.94 -13.40
N GLY A 132 7.51 -1.82 -12.68
CA GLY A 132 6.95 -1.75 -11.33
C GLY A 132 7.94 -2.04 -10.20
N LEU A 133 9.21 -2.31 -10.51
CA LEU A 133 10.23 -2.54 -9.49
C LEU A 133 10.83 -1.21 -9.02
N PRO A 134 11.05 -1.05 -7.71
CA PRO A 134 11.78 0.11 -7.19
C PRO A 134 13.25 0.04 -7.60
N ILE A 135 13.88 1.20 -7.83
CA ILE A 135 15.32 1.26 -8.09
C ILE A 135 16.05 1.05 -6.76
N THR A 136 16.94 0.06 -6.71
CA THR A 136 17.72 -0.28 -5.51
C THR A 136 19.22 -0.17 -5.70
N GLU A 137 19.67 0.17 -6.91
CA GLU A 137 21.09 0.23 -7.28
C GLU A 137 21.94 1.09 -6.35
N TYR A 138 21.35 2.19 -5.87
CA TYR A 138 22.07 3.18 -5.07
C TYR A 138 21.90 2.98 -3.55
N LEU A 139 21.07 2.01 -3.14
CA LEU A 139 20.90 1.69 -1.73
C LEU A 139 22.12 0.98 -1.15
N PRO A 140 22.43 1.15 0.13
CA PRO A 140 23.38 0.31 0.85
C PRO A 140 23.02 -1.18 0.73
N GLU A 141 24.00 -2.08 0.81
CA GLU A 141 23.78 -3.53 0.65
C GLU A 141 22.89 -4.13 1.73
N ASP A 142 22.96 -3.58 2.94
CA ASP A 142 22.19 -3.97 4.11
C ASP A 142 20.80 -3.30 4.17
N HIS A 143 20.47 -2.44 3.21
CA HIS A 143 19.18 -1.77 3.18
C HIS A 143 18.03 -2.75 2.88
N GLU A 144 16.92 -2.61 3.61
CA GLU A 144 15.73 -3.45 3.46
C GLU A 144 15.27 -3.60 2.00
N GLY A 145 15.20 -2.49 1.25
CA GLY A 145 14.84 -2.51 -0.16
C GLY A 145 15.75 -3.39 -1.02
N ARG A 146 17.07 -3.43 -0.72
CA ARG A 146 18.02 -4.36 -1.39
C ARG A 146 17.77 -5.81 -1.01
N GLN A 147 17.40 -6.07 0.23
CA GLN A 147 17.13 -7.42 0.72
C GLN A 147 15.84 -7.98 0.09
N ILE A 148 14.81 -7.13 -0.06
CA ILE A 148 13.50 -7.54 -0.61
C ILE A 148 13.55 -7.70 -2.13
N TYR A 149 14.09 -6.71 -2.84
CA TYR A 149 14.00 -6.63 -4.30
C TYR A 149 15.29 -7.03 -5.02
N GLY A 150 16.38 -7.26 -4.30
CA GLY A 150 17.70 -7.48 -4.89
C GLY A 150 18.27 -6.21 -5.53
N LEU A 151 19.21 -6.39 -6.45
CA LEU A 151 19.80 -5.30 -7.24
C LEU A 151 18.92 -4.96 -8.44
N VAL A 152 18.23 -3.83 -8.36
CA VAL A 152 17.41 -3.29 -9.45
C VAL A 152 18.07 -2.03 -9.98
N THR A 153 18.58 -2.11 -11.21
CA THR A 153 19.35 -1.03 -11.85
C THR A 153 18.47 0.13 -12.32
N ASP A 154 19.05 1.32 -12.32
CA ASP A 154 18.40 2.53 -12.83
C ASP A 154 18.51 2.57 -14.37
N PRO A 155 17.39 2.53 -15.12
CA PRO A 155 17.42 2.61 -16.58
C PRO A 155 17.76 4.02 -17.10
N THR A 156 17.74 5.02 -16.22
CA THR A 156 17.97 6.44 -16.56
C THR A 156 18.93 7.12 -15.57
N PRO A 157 20.20 6.63 -15.47
CA PRO A 157 21.14 7.09 -14.45
C PRO A 157 21.49 8.58 -14.57
N ASP A 158 21.31 9.18 -15.74
CA ASP A 158 21.58 10.61 -15.99
C ASP A 158 20.43 11.52 -15.58
N LYS A 159 19.23 10.98 -15.42
CA LYS A 159 18.08 11.74 -14.92
C LYS A 159 18.08 11.75 -13.38
N GLY A 160 17.64 12.86 -12.81
CA GLY A 160 17.56 13.00 -11.35
C GLY A 160 18.90 13.16 -10.63
N ARG A 161 20.04 13.23 -11.31
CA ARG A 161 21.36 13.49 -10.67
C ARG A 161 21.37 14.74 -9.81
N ALA A 162 20.77 15.81 -10.29
CA ALA A 162 20.67 17.07 -9.54
C ALA A 162 19.81 16.94 -8.28
N LEU A 163 18.90 15.97 -8.24
CA LEU A 163 18.08 15.67 -7.07
C LEU A 163 18.92 14.96 -5.99
N ARG A 164 19.78 14.03 -6.39
CA ARG A 164 20.70 13.30 -5.50
C ARG A 164 21.76 14.20 -4.87
N HIS A 165 22.27 15.19 -5.58
CA HIS A 165 23.29 16.10 -5.08
C HIS A 165 22.77 17.23 -4.20
N LYS A 166 21.44 17.49 -4.25
CA LYS A 166 20.80 18.51 -3.38
C LYS A 166 20.33 17.95 -2.04
N ALA A 167 20.09 16.64 -1.97
CA ALA A 167 19.94 15.97 -0.69
C ALA A 167 21.32 15.94 -0.06
N GLY A 168 21.58 16.82 0.89
CA GLY A 168 22.83 16.83 1.64
C GLY A 168 23.17 15.43 2.13
N LYS A 169 24.48 15.16 2.28
CA LYS A 169 24.95 13.91 2.88
C LYS A 169 24.06 13.52 4.04
N PRO A 170 23.71 12.19 4.19
CA PRO A 170 23.08 11.74 5.42
C PRO A 170 23.85 12.34 6.58
N SER A 171 23.17 13.01 7.49
CA SER A 171 23.76 13.41 8.75
C SER A 171 24.27 12.12 9.40
N GLU A 172 25.59 11.97 9.43
CA GLU A 172 26.27 10.98 10.27
C GLU A 172 25.89 11.32 11.72
N GLU A 173 25.00 10.53 12.30
CA GLU A 173 24.81 10.39 13.74
C GLU A 173 25.31 9.03 14.16
#